data_77c2e270ffa8b48ad8bb061830ff02e3
#
_entry.id   77c2e270ffa8b48ad8bb061830ff02e3
#
_cell.length_a   1.000
_cell.length_b   1.000
_cell.length_c   1.000
_cell.angle_alpha   90.00
_cell.angle_beta   90.00
_cell.angle_gamma   90.00
#
_symmetry.space_group_name_H-M   'P 1'
#
loop_
_entity.id
_entity.type
_entity.pdbx_description
1 polymer ?
#
loop_
_entity_poly.entity_id
_entity_poly.type
_entity_poly.pdbx_seq_one_letter_code
_entity_poly.pdbx_strand_id
1 'polypeptide(L)'
;MLKFTKINKENPSKISAKERVKSFDEIYAKYASQKAEEQASRCSQCGVPFCQVHCPLHNNIPDWLKLTAEDRMQEAFEISSSTNNMPEICGRICPQDRLCEGNCVIEQSGLSLIHI
;
A
#
# COMPACT_ATOMS: atom_id res chain seq x y z
N MET A 1 -4.28 -13.89 1.17
CA MET A 1 -5.25 -12.77 1.29
C MET A 1 -6.13 -12.97 2.52
N LEU A 2 -6.87 -11.93 2.93
CA LEU A 2 -7.75 -11.94 4.13
C LEU A 2 -7.01 -12.14 5.47
N LYS A 3 -5.72 -11.84 5.51
CA LYS A 3 -4.94 -12.04 6.76
C LYS A 3 -5.01 -10.85 7.73
N PHE A 4 -5.84 -9.85 7.45
CA PHE A 4 -5.98 -8.66 8.31
C PHE A 4 -6.42 -8.96 9.75
N THR A 5 -7.09 -10.09 9.99
CA THR A 5 -7.49 -10.52 11.34
C THR A 5 -6.35 -11.16 12.14
N LYS A 6 -5.24 -11.50 11.48
CA LYS A 6 -4.10 -12.21 12.09
C LYS A 6 -2.81 -11.42 12.05
N ILE A 7 -2.70 -10.47 11.13
CA ILE A 7 -1.51 -9.67 10.88
C ILE A 7 -1.87 -8.20 11.11
N ASN A 8 -1.20 -7.57 12.06
CA ASN A 8 -1.37 -6.15 12.33
C ASN A 8 -0.77 -5.28 11.22
N LYS A 9 -1.28 -4.05 11.09
CA LYS A 9 -0.69 -3.02 10.25
C LYS A 9 0.70 -2.67 10.77
N GLU A 10 1.68 -2.69 9.88
CA GLU A 10 3.06 -2.33 10.20
C GLU A 10 3.62 -1.46 9.07
N ASN A 11 4.07 -0.28 9.43
CA ASN A 11 4.71 0.64 8.48
C ASN A 11 6.21 0.41 8.45
N PRO A 12 6.90 0.68 7.32
CA PRO A 12 8.35 0.69 7.29
C PRO A 12 8.89 1.72 8.31
N SER A 13 9.97 1.36 8.99
CA SER A 13 10.60 2.24 9.95
C SER A 13 11.17 3.49 9.27
N LYS A 14 11.14 4.62 9.97
CA LYS A 14 11.73 5.87 9.48
C LYS A 14 13.13 6.05 10.02
N ILE A 15 14.05 6.53 9.18
CA ILE A 15 15.36 6.99 9.62
C ILE A 15 15.18 8.15 10.61
N SER A 16 16.06 8.23 11.62
CA SER A 16 15.95 9.27 12.66
C SER A 16 15.99 10.68 12.07
N ALA A 17 15.30 11.64 12.70
CA ALA A 17 15.27 13.02 12.24
C ALA A 17 16.66 13.64 12.12
N LYS A 18 17.57 13.28 13.04
CA LYS A 18 18.97 13.77 13.05
C LYS A 18 19.76 13.31 11.81
N GLU A 19 19.46 12.13 11.28
CA GLU A 19 20.09 11.63 10.07
C GLU A 19 19.43 12.19 8.83
N ARG A 20 18.10 12.31 8.82
CA ARG A 20 17.35 12.83 7.68
C ARG A 20 17.71 14.26 7.25
N VAL A 21 18.14 15.10 8.19
CA VAL A 21 18.54 16.49 7.86
C VAL A 21 19.89 16.57 7.16
N LYS A 22 20.65 15.49 7.08
CA LYS A 22 21.98 15.46 6.46
C LYS A 22 21.96 15.17 4.97
N SER A 23 20.87 14.62 4.43
CA SER A 23 20.76 14.24 3.03
C SER A 23 19.32 14.36 2.54
N PHE A 24 19.13 14.24 1.23
CA PHE A 24 17.81 14.13 0.57
C PHE A 24 17.47 12.69 0.18
N ASP A 25 18.11 11.72 0.82
CA ASP A 25 17.87 10.31 0.57
C ASP A 25 16.49 9.85 1.10
N GLU A 26 16.12 8.63 0.78
CA GLU A 26 14.89 8.00 1.23
C GLU A 26 14.80 7.99 2.77
N ILE A 27 13.67 8.47 3.29
CA ILE A 27 13.43 8.57 4.74
C ILE A 27 12.97 7.28 5.38
N TYR A 28 12.47 6.34 4.58
CA TYR A 28 12.03 5.04 5.06
C TYR A 28 13.14 4.00 4.88
N ALA A 29 13.25 3.09 5.83
CA ALA A 29 14.09 1.92 5.67
C ALA A 29 13.54 1.02 4.55
N LYS A 30 14.43 0.24 3.92
CA LYS A 30 14.02 -0.75 2.92
C LYS A 30 12.99 -1.70 3.54
N TYR A 31 11.88 -1.84 2.87
CA TYR A 31 10.84 -2.78 3.22
C TYR A 31 11.19 -4.12 2.58
N ALA A 32 11.53 -5.11 3.40
CA ALA A 32 11.89 -6.44 2.89
C ALA A 32 10.72 -7.03 2.08
N SER A 33 11.02 -7.70 0.96
CA SER A 33 10.02 -8.33 0.07
C SER A 33 9.02 -9.17 0.85
N GLN A 34 9.52 -10.04 1.71
CA GLN A 34 8.70 -10.91 2.56
C GLN A 34 7.73 -10.10 3.45
N LYS A 35 8.14 -8.94 3.93
CA LYS A 35 7.28 -8.07 4.74
C LYS A 35 6.21 -7.39 3.88
N ALA A 36 6.56 -7.01 2.64
CA ALA A 36 5.60 -6.47 1.68
C ALA A 36 4.52 -7.51 1.33
N GLU A 37 4.92 -8.75 1.05
CA GLU A 37 4.01 -9.88 0.83
C GLU A 37 3.07 -10.09 2.02
N GLU A 38 3.62 -10.13 3.24
CA GLU A 38 2.86 -10.28 4.47
C GLU A 38 1.82 -9.17 4.61
N GLN A 39 2.22 -7.91 4.49
CA GLN A 39 1.33 -6.77 4.63
C GLN A 39 0.30 -6.71 3.50
N ALA A 40 0.68 -6.95 2.25
CA ALA A 40 -0.23 -7.02 1.11
C ALA A 40 -1.29 -8.13 1.28
N SER A 41 -0.92 -9.26 1.91
CA SER A 41 -1.83 -10.38 2.16
C SER A 41 -2.99 -10.05 3.10
N ARG A 42 -2.96 -8.90 3.78
CA ARG A 42 -4.05 -8.41 4.63
C ARG A 42 -5.28 -7.99 3.82
N CYS A 43 -5.13 -7.69 2.53
CA CYS A 43 -6.23 -7.27 1.66
C CYS A 43 -7.38 -8.29 1.66
N SER A 44 -8.62 -7.82 1.80
CA SER A 44 -9.82 -8.65 1.79
C SER A 44 -10.31 -9.03 0.39
N GLN A 45 -9.71 -8.47 -0.68
CA GLN A 45 -10.08 -8.73 -2.07
C GLN A 45 -11.58 -8.52 -2.30
N CYS A 46 -12.07 -7.34 -1.98
CA CYS A 46 -13.49 -7.01 -2.05
C CYS A 46 -14.05 -7.10 -3.48
N GLY A 47 -15.23 -7.69 -3.66
CA GLY A 47 -15.92 -7.70 -4.95
C GLY A 47 -16.35 -6.29 -5.41
N VAL A 48 -16.57 -5.36 -4.48
CA VAL A 48 -16.72 -3.92 -4.73
C VAL A 48 -15.56 -3.20 -4.03
N PRO A 49 -14.47 -2.88 -4.74
CA PRO A 49 -13.27 -2.31 -4.13
C PRO A 49 -13.43 -0.80 -3.91
N PHE A 50 -13.96 -0.39 -2.76
CA PHE A 50 -14.12 1.02 -2.42
C PHE A 50 -12.80 1.80 -2.46
N CYS A 51 -11.68 1.18 -2.14
CA CYS A 51 -10.36 1.79 -2.30
C CYS A 51 -10.06 2.20 -3.76
N GLN A 52 -10.44 1.39 -4.73
CA GLN A 52 -10.33 1.72 -6.15
C GLN A 52 -11.32 2.80 -6.58
N VAL A 53 -12.57 2.69 -6.12
CA VAL A 53 -13.63 3.66 -6.44
C VAL A 53 -13.28 5.07 -5.94
N HIS A 54 -12.68 5.18 -4.76
CA HIS A 54 -12.29 6.46 -4.16
C HIS A 54 -10.89 6.92 -4.57
N CYS A 55 -10.17 6.14 -5.36
CA CYS A 55 -8.93 6.60 -5.98
C CYS A 55 -9.25 7.50 -7.18
N PRO A 56 -8.78 8.75 -7.25
CA PRO A 56 -9.03 9.63 -8.39
C PRO A 56 -8.56 9.07 -9.73
N LEU A 57 -7.59 8.15 -9.71
CA LEU A 57 -7.05 7.46 -10.89
C LEU A 57 -7.69 6.09 -11.11
N HIS A 58 -8.63 5.67 -10.26
CA HIS A 58 -9.24 4.34 -10.27
C HIS A 58 -8.20 3.21 -10.34
N ASN A 59 -7.12 3.36 -9.59
CA ASN A 59 -6.02 2.39 -9.59
C ASN A 59 -6.47 1.02 -9.08
N ASN A 60 -6.00 -0.04 -9.73
CA ASN A 60 -6.38 -1.43 -9.46
C ASN A 60 -5.73 -1.97 -8.17
N ILE A 61 -6.04 -1.33 -7.05
CA ILE A 61 -5.39 -1.56 -5.75
C ILE A 61 -5.50 -3.01 -5.26
N PRO A 62 -6.67 -3.67 -5.28
CA PRO A 62 -6.76 -5.05 -4.83
C PRO A 62 -5.89 -6.01 -5.67
N ASP A 63 -5.79 -5.75 -6.98
CA ASP A 63 -5.08 -6.63 -7.90
C ASP A 63 -3.57 -6.57 -7.67
N TRP A 64 -2.96 -5.37 -7.61
CA TRP A 64 -1.53 -5.30 -7.35
C TRP A 64 -1.18 -5.71 -5.91
N LEU A 65 -2.07 -5.53 -4.93
CA LEU A 65 -1.87 -6.07 -3.58
C LEU A 65 -1.85 -7.60 -3.59
N LYS A 66 -2.75 -8.23 -4.36
CA LYS A 66 -2.76 -9.68 -4.53
C LYS A 66 -1.44 -10.17 -5.15
N LEU A 67 -1.02 -9.55 -6.24
CA LEU A 67 0.22 -9.91 -6.92
C LEU A 67 1.45 -9.71 -6.03
N THR A 68 1.48 -8.62 -5.25
CA THR A 68 2.52 -8.41 -4.23
C THR A 68 2.52 -9.52 -3.18
N ALA A 69 1.35 -9.95 -2.70
CA ALA A 69 1.23 -11.03 -1.73
C ALA A 69 1.61 -12.42 -2.29
N GLU A 70 1.66 -12.56 -3.61
CA GLU A 70 2.08 -13.75 -4.34
C GLU A 70 3.54 -13.70 -4.84
N ASP A 71 4.31 -12.68 -4.41
CA ASP A 71 5.70 -12.40 -4.86
C ASP A 71 5.81 -12.17 -6.38
N ARG A 72 4.74 -11.69 -7.01
CA ARG A 72 4.69 -11.36 -8.45
C ARG A 72 4.91 -9.86 -8.66
N MET A 73 6.05 -9.37 -8.20
CA MET A 73 6.34 -7.93 -8.11
C MET A 73 6.34 -7.22 -9.46
N GLN A 74 6.83 -7.87 -10.52
CA GLN A 74 6.82 -7.30 -11.86
C GLN A 74 5.39 -7.02 -12.35
N GLU A 75 4.50 -7.99 -12.19
CA GLU A 75 3.10 -7.84 -12.58
C GLU A 75 2.36 -6.85 -11.68
N ALA A 76 2.67 -6.82 -10.39
CA ALA A 76 2.14 -5.81 -9.47
C ALA A 76 2.51 -4.40 -9.92
N PHE A 77 3.76 -4.18 -10.34
CA PHE A 77 4.22 -2.92 -10.91
C PHE A 77 3.47 -2.55 -12.19
N GLU A 78 3.32 -3.48 -13.12
CA GLU A 78 2.60 -3.26 -14.38
C GLU A 78 1.14 -2.86 -14.12
N ILE A 79 0.44 -3.55 -13.21
CA ILE A 79 -0.93 -3.22 -12.82
C ILE A 79 -1.02 -1.86 -12.13
N SER A 80 -0.14 -1.57 -11.18
CA SER A 80 -0.14 -0.27 -10.49
C SER A 80 0.14 0.90 -11.43
N SER A 81 0.99 0.68 -12.44
CA SER A 81 1.37 1.67 -13.45
C SER A 81 0.37 1.80 -14.61
N SER A 82 -0.57 0.88 -14.73
CA SER A 82 -1.55 0.88 -15.85
C SER A 82 -2.47 2.09 -15.86
N THR A 83 -2.76 2.68 -14.70
CA THR A 83 -3.60 3.87 -14.53
C THR A 83 -2.85 5.07 -13.96
N ASN A 84 -1.55 4.94 -13.69
CA ASN A 84 -0.75 5.97 -13.05
C ASN A 84 0.71 5.88 -13.49
N ASN A 85 1.21 6.91 -14.14
CA ASN A 85 2.60 6.94 -14.61
C ASN A 85 3.63 7.17 -13.49
N MET A 86 3.19 7.55 -12.29
CA MET A 86 4.06 7.90 -11.15
C MET A 86 3.51 7.33 -9.84
N PRO A 87 3.33 6.00 -9.72
CA PRO A 87 2.75 5.38 -8.53
C PRO A 87 3.58 5.66 -7.27
N GLU A 88 4.90 5.77 -7.38
CA GLU A 88 5.82 6.08 -6.29
C GLU A 88 5.59 7.49 -5.70
N ILE A 89 5.21 8.46 -6.51
CA ILE A 89 4.89 9.80 -6.04
C ILE A 89 3.51 9.82 -5.38
N CYS A 90 2.50 9.24 -6.04
CA CYS A 90 1.15 9.16 -5.48
C CYS A 90 1.15 8.42 -4.14
N GLY A 91 1.90 7.35 -4.00
CA GLY A 91 2.02 6.60 -2.75
C GLY A 91 2.57 7.43 -1.58
N ARG A 92 3.25 8.55 -1.85
CA ARG A 92 3.85 9.41 -0.83
C ARG A 92 3.05 10.66 -0.51
N ILE A 93 2.38 11.26 -1.51
CA ILE A 93 1.73 12.58 -1.37
C ILE A 93 0.21 12.52 -1.35
N CYS A 94 -0.41 11.44 -1.79
CA CYS A 94 -1.86 11.30 -1.74
C CYS A 94 -2.35 11.28 -0.28
N PRO A 95 -3.49 11.93 0.01
CA PRO A 95 -4.16 11.81 1.31
C PRO A 95 -4.91 10.49 1.39
N GLN A 96 -4.18 9.36 1.53
CA GLN A 96 -4.75 8.01 1.50
C GLN A 96 -5.81 7.80 2.58
N ASP A 97 -5.64 8.46 3.74
CA ASP A 97 -6.59 8.48 4.86
C ASP A 97 -7.98 9.00 4.47
N ARG A 98 -8.08 9.81 3.42
CA ARG A 98 -9.34 10.37 2.90
C ARG A 98 -9.80 9.70 1.60
N LEU A 99 -8.91 9.01 0.93
CA LEU A 99 -9.14 8.37 -0.37
C LEU A 99 -9.26 6.85 -0.20
N CYS A 100 -8.29 6.14 -0.73
CA CYS A 100 -8.32 4.69 -0.81
C CYS A 100 -8.28 3.99 0.55
N GLU A 101 -7.41 4.42 1.45
CA GLU A 101 -7.25 3.81 2.76
C GLU A 101 -8.44 4.11 3.65
N GLY A 102 -8.85 5.38 3.75
CA GLY A 102 -10.00 5.80 4.56
C GLY A 102 -11.34 5.24 4.10
N ASN A 103 -11.44 4.82 2.84
CA ASN A 103 -12.63 4.15 2.30
C ASN A 103 -12.45 2.62 2.16
N CYS A 104 -11.40 2.07 2.74
CA CYS A 104 -11.23 0.63 2.77
C CYS A 104 -12.30 -0.03 3.65
N VAL A 105 -12.90 -1.13 3.18
CA VAL A 105 -13.95 -1.86 3.89
C VAL A 105 -13.55 -2.24 5.32
N ILE A 106 -12.28 -2.53 5.54
CA ILE A 106 -11.78 -2.92 6.86
C ILE A 106 -11.30 -1.75 7.73
N GLU A 107 -11.37 -0.51 7.23
CA GLU A 107 -10.92 0.68 7.97
C GLU A 107 -11.75 0.93 9.24
N GLN A 108 -13.04 0.73 9.19
CA GLN A 108 -13.93 0.89 10.35
C GLN A 108 -13.52 0.00 11.55
N SER A 109 -12.78 -1.07 11.29
CA SER A 109 -12.19 -1.95 12.30
C SER A 109 -10.78 -1.52 12.72
N GLY A 110 -10.26 -0.38 12.24
CA GLY A 110 -8.89 0.07 12.47
C GLY A 110 -7.83 -0.82 11.83
N LEU A 111 -8.19 -1.62 10.84
CA LEU A 111 -7.36 -2.66 10.24
C LEU A 111 -6.99 -2.37 8.79
N SER A 112 -7.18 -1.13 8.34
CA SER A 112 -6.94 -0.72 6.95
C SER A 112 -5.55 -1.09 6.42
N LEU A 113 -5.46 -1.12 5.10
CA LEU A 113 -4.23 -1.45 4.38
C LEU A 113 -3.22 -0.32 4.43
N ILE A 114 -1.95 -0.71 4.35
CA ILE A 114 -0.85 0.22 4.09
C ILE A 114 -0.69 0.36 2.58
N HIS A 115 -0.58 1.58 2.10
CA HIS A 115 -0.01 1.85 0.80
C HIS A 115 1.51 1.76 0.89
N ILE A 116 2.03 0.76 0.20
CA ILE A 116 3.47 0.54 0.05
C ILE A 116 3.96 1.40 -1.10
#